data_f96b22d2f7a8dfa2dab4d6618925c49e
#
_entry.id   f96b22d2f7a8dfa2dab4d6618925c49e
#
_cell.length_a   1.000
_cell.length_b   1.000
_cell.length_c   1.000
_cell.angle_alpha   90.00
_cell.angle_beta   90.00
_cell.angle_gamma   90.00
#
_symmetry.space_group_name_H-M   'P 1'
#
loop_
_entity.id
_entity.type
_entity.pdbx_description
1 polymer ?
#
loop_
_entity_poly.entity_id
_entity_poly.type
_entity_poly.pdbx_seq_one_letter_code
_entity_poly.pdbx_strand_id
1 'polypeptide(L)'
;MSWDHEVDVVVLGXXGAGLTAALXAAVAGASVQVYEKAPTVGGTTAVSGGIVWIPAHNRCPDGELTAADALKYLRAQSLGSMDDELVETFVRTGPAMLDFIEAHSGLHFEIATGFPDYRPELPGGRPSGGRSLSAVPFDLARLGEWATRITSFPADWSNVGFDAETRARLHAAIDERTGHLCVAGTALIAGLLKGLLDLGVTPRVNARAEELVAEDGEITGVXXASAEGRIGVRARRGVILGTGGFEWDPVLVQAFLRGPMHGAVSPPNNTGDGLRMAMAHGADLANMGEAWWVPIVQIPGDTIDGKPRSRXXRLERTRPRSIIVNAAGRRFVNEACDYNSMAGAFHYLDPRGGYVNDRGWMVFDSVHLQRYGFLGVEPXXPVXXPGIHSAAGEPSRTPSTRGR
;
A
#
# COMPACT_ATOMS: atom_id res chain seq x y z
N MET A 1 -28.85 19.96 15.05
CA MET A 1 -27.72 19.30 15.71
C MET A 1 -26.74 20.34 16.19
N SER A 2 -26.21 20.20 17.39
CA SER A 2 -25.16 21.09 17.87
C SER A 2 -23.81 20.49 17.52
N TRP A 3 -22.91 21.33 17.07
CA TRP A 3 -21.59 20.90 16.62
C TRP A 3 -20.54 21.27 17.65
N ASP A 4 -19.59 20.35 17.86
CA ASP A 4 -18.48 20.63 18.77
C ASP A 4 -17.37 21.41 18.09
N HIS A 5 -17.19 21.20 16.77
CA HIS A 5 -16.22 21.92 15.96
C HIS A 5 -16.83 22.26 14.61
N GLU A 6 -16.28 23.26 13.96
CA GLU A 6 -16.72 23.65 12.63
C GLU A 6 -15.49 24.08 11.83
N VAL A 7 -15.30 23.50 10.66
CA VAL A 7 -14.22 23.84 9.76
C VAL A 7 -14.71 23.79 8.33
N ASP A 8 -13.89 24.27 7.40
CA ASP A 8 -14.25 24.18 5.99
C ASP A 8 -14.23 22.75 5.48
N VAL A 9 -13.17 22.02 5.75
CA VAL A 9 -12.97 20.68 5.21
C VAL A 9 -12.60 19.73 6.33
N VAL A 10 -13.29 18.60 6.40
CA VAL A 10 -12.93 17.51 7.30
C VAL A 10 -12.33 16.39 6.45
N VAL A 11 -11.16 15.91 6.84
CA VAL A 11 -10.50 14.79 6.16
C VAL A 11 -10.46 13.61 7.12
N LEU A 12 -10.94 12.46 6.67
CA LEU A 12 -10.99 11.26 7.48
C LEU A 12 -9.96 10.27 6.94
N GLY A 13 -9.01 9.99 7.78
CA GLY A 13 -7.91 9.11 7.47
C GLY A 13 -6.61 9.86 7.13
N UNK A 14 -5.70 9.45 7.67
CA UNK A 14 -4.46 10.07 7.54
C UNK A 14 -3.49 9.27 6.75
N UNK A 15 -3.79 8.60 5.81
CA UNK A 15 -2.99 7.92 4.93
C UNK A 15 -2.52 8.87 3.93
N GLY A 16 -1.88 8.32 2.83
CA GLY A 16 -1.38 9.15 1.76
C GLY A 16 -2.43 10.04 1.14
N ALA A 17 -3.58 9.48 0.87
CA ALA A 17 -4.65 10.24 0.22
C ALA A 17 -5.17 11.34 1.12
N GLY A 18 -5.39 11.01 2.38
CA GLY A 18 -5.95 12.00 3.30
C GLY A 18 -5.01 13.15 3.57
N LEU A 19 -3.72 12.84 3.79
CA LEU A 19 -2.75 13.91 4.03
C LEU A 19 -2.58 14.79 2.80
N THR A 20 -2.59 14.19 1.62
CA THR A 20 -2.49 14.98 0.38
C THR A 20 -3.70 15.89 0.22
N ALA A 21 -4.90 15.36 0.47
CA ALA A 21 -6.11 16.16 0.38
C ALA A 21 -6.09 17.31 1.38
N ALA A 22 -5.67 17.03 2.62
CA ALA A 22 -5.59 18.06 3.65
C ALA A 22 -4.60 19.14 3.25
N LEU A 23 -3.49 18.75 2.70
CA LEU A 23 -2.50 19.71 2.24
C LEU A 23 -3.08 20.61 1.15
N UNK A 24 -3.70 19.95 0.38
CA UNK A 24 -4.27 20.66 -0.65
C UNK A 24 -5.20 21.67 -0.20
N ALA A 25 -6.04 21.36 0.61
CA ALA A 25 -7.05 22.26 1.12
C ALA A 25 -6.46 23.39 1.96
N ALA A 26 -5.50 23.03 2.81
CA ALA A 26 -4.89 24.02 3.69
C ALA A 26 -4.09 25.06 2.91
N VAL A 27 -3.37 24.63 1.88
CA VAL A 27 -2.63 25.57 1.04
C VAL A 27 -3.59 26.55 0.36
N ALA A 28 -4.77 26.07 -0.02
CA ALA A 28 -5.79 26.93 -0.64
C ALA A 28 -6.45 27.89 0.34
N GLY A 29 -6.13 27.81 1.62
CA GLY A 29 -6.68 28.72 2.61
C GLY A 29 -7.87 28.21 3.38
N ALA A 30 -8.28 26.96 3.15
CA ALA A 30 -9.40 26.40 3.90
C ALA A 30 -8.97 26.02 5.31
N SER A 31 -9.88 26.10 6.26
CA SER A 31 -9.63 25.50 7.56
C SER A 31 -9.87 24.00 7.44
N VAL A 32 -8.97 23.20 8.03
CA VAL A 32 -8.96 21.76 7.82
C VAL A 32 -8.76 21.05 9.16
N GLN A 33 -9.54 20.00 9.38
CA GLN A 33 -9.25 19.07 10.48
C GLN A 33 -9.12 17.66 9.89
N VAL A 34 -8.09 16.94 10.34
CA VAL A 34 -7.82 15.57 9.90
C VAL A 34 -8.00 14.65 11.09
N TYR A 35 -8.79 13.59 10.91
CA TYR A 35 -9.07 12.61 11.95
C TYR A 35 -8.59 11.24 11.53
N GLU A 36 -7.92 10.55 12.47
CA GLU A 36 -7.37 9.22 12.25
C GLU A 36 -7.77 8.32 13.43
N LYS A 37 -8.32 7.14 13.11
CA LYS A 37 -8.75 6.26 14.20
C LYS A 37 -7.60 5.57 14.92
N ALA A 38 -6.48 5.35 14.22
CA ALA A 38 -5.31 4.71 14.83
C ALA A 38 -4.55 5.70 15.70
N PRO A 39 -3.70 5.20 16.61
CA PRO A 39 -2.86 6.10 17.40
C PRO A 39 -1.70 6.68 16.60
N THR A 40 -1.44 6.15 15.40
CA THR A 40 -0.35 6.61 14.53
C THR A 40 -0.90 7.04 13.19
N VAL A 41 -0.10 7.77 12.46
CA VAL A 41 -0.45 8.36 11.17
C VAL A 41 0.20 7.56 10.06
N GLY A 42 -0.46 7.45 8.92
CA GLY A 42 0.16 6.91 7.71
C GLY A 42 -0.45 5.63 7.18
N GLY A 43 -1.04 4.82 8.04
CA GLY A 43 -1.72 3.60 7.62
C GLY A 43 -0.90 2.73 6.70
N THR A 44 -1.55 2.15 5.70
CA THR A 44 -0.88 1.26 4.76
C THR A 44 0.19 1.99 3.95
N THR A 45 -0.03 3.24 3.61
CA THR A 45 0.98 4.00 2.86
C THR A 45 2.31 4.00 3.60
N ALA A 46 2.28 4.21 4.92
CA ALA A 46 3.53 4.31 5.69
C ALA A 46 4.34 3.02 5.66
N VAL A 47 3.67 1.86 5.56
CA VAL A 47 4.38 0.58 5.60
C VAL A 47 4.58 0.00 4.20
N SER A 48 4.24 0.75 3.17
CA SER A 48 4.38 0.32 1.78
C SER A 48 5.76 0.67 1.24
N GLY A 49 6.03 0.25 0.02
CA GLY A 49 7.25 0.67 -0.68
C GLY A 49 7.27 2.13 -1.05
N GLY A 50 6.15 2.82 -0.96
CA GLY A 50 6.09 4.25 -1.19
C GLY A 50 6.31 4.70 -2.62
N ILE A 51 6.31 3.77 -3.55
CA ILE A 51 6.46 4.13 -4.97
C ILE A 51 5.17 4.79 -5.45
N VAL A 52 5.32 5.93 -6.10
CA VAL A 52 4.18 6.59 -6.72
C VAL A 52 4.34 6.51 -8.24
N TRP A 53 3.25 6.19 -8.91
CA TRP A 53 3.26 5.96 -10.36
C TRP A 53 2.58 7.14 -11.04
N ILE A 54 3.39 7.99 -11.67
CA ILE A 54 2.90 9.20 -12.33
C ILE A 54 3.30 9.09 -13.79
N PRO A 55 2.49 8.44 -14.61
CA PRO A 55 2.97 7.90 -15.89
C PRO A 55 3.35 8.94 -16.94
N ALA A 56 2.91 10.18 -16.77
CA ALA A 56 3.24 11.21 -17.74
C ALA A 56 4.00 12.38 -17.09
N HIS A 57 4.77 12.10 -16.04
CA HIS A 57 5.54 13.15 -15.39
C HIS A 57 6.65 13.65 -16.33
N ASN A 58 7.19 14.81 -15.98
CA ASN A 58 8.14 15.49 -16.85
C ASN A 58 9.58 15.43 -16.33
N ARG A 59 9.91 14.40 -15.55
CA ARG A 59 11.24 14.26 -14.96
C ARG A 59 12.17 13.40 -15.79
N CYS A 60 11.69 12.80 -16.87
CA CYS A 60 12.52 12.08 -17.84
C CYS A 60 12.96 13.02 -18.95
N PRO A 61 13.95 12.62 -19.74
CA PRO A 61 14.31 13.42 -20.90
C PRO A 61 13.14 13.75 -21.80
N ASP A 62 13.26 14.82 -22.54
CA ASP A 62 12.18 15.48 -23.25
C ASP A 62 11.32 14.49 -24.05
N GLY A 63 10.05 14.50 -23.77
CA GLY A 63 9.06 13.75 -24.53
C GLY A 63 9.08 12.25 -24.35
N GLU A 64 9.92 11.74 -23.45
CA GLU A 64 10.00 10.30 -23.28
C GLU A 64 8.73 9.70 -22.70
N LEU A 65 8.10 10.41 -21.74
CA LEU A 65 6.84 9.97 -21.16
C LEU A 65 5.72 10.86 -21.67
N THR A 66 4.74 10.27 -22.35
CA THR A 66 3.63 11.04 -22.91
C THR A 66 2.31 10.56 -22.30
N ALA A 67 1.35 11.46 -22.26
CA ALA A 67 0.00 11.10 -21.83
C ALA A 67 -0.62 10.08 -22.77
N ALA A 68 -0.36 10.20 -24.07
CA ALA A 68 -0.94 9.28 -25.05
C ALA A 68 -0.48 7.84 -24.79
N ASP A 69 0.81 7.64 -24.54
CA ASP A 69 1.32 6.31 -24.24
C ASP A 69 0.78 5.78 -22.92
N ALA A 70 0.69 6.65 -21.92
CA ALA A 70 0.15 6.24 -20.62
C ALA A 70 -1.30 5.78 -20.73
N LEU A 71 -2.12 6.53 -21.48
CA LEU A 71 -3.52 6.15 -21.67
C LEU A 71 -3.63 4.85 -22.46
N LYS A 72 -2.79 4.68 -23.47
CA LYS A 72 -2.77 3.43 -24.24
C LYS A 72 -2.48 2.24 -23.33
N TYR A 73 -1.50 2.38 -22.44
CA TYR A 73 -1.15 1.33 -21.50
C TYR A 73 -2.28 1.03 -20.53
N LEU A 74 -2.88 2.07 -19.97
CA LEU A 74 -3.95 1.88 -18.99
C LEU A 74 -5.18 1.23 -19.65
N ARG A 75 -5.50 1.61 -20.87
CA ARG A 75 -6.61 0.96 -21.56
C ARG A 75 -6.33 -0.53 -21.78
N ALA A 76 -5.10 -0.85 -22.19
CA ALA A 76 -4.75 -2.25 -22.41
C ALA A 76 -4.81 -3.04 -21.10
N GLN A 77 -4.35 -2.45 -20.01
CA GLN A 77 -4.28 -3.16 -18.74
C GLN A 77 -5.64 -3.33 -18.08
N SER A 78 -6.53 -2.39 -18.29
CA SER A 78 -7.80 -2.35 -17.56
C SER A 78 -8.82 -3.38 -18.03
N LEU A 79 -8.67 -3.89 -19.23
CA LEU A 79 -9.62 -4.85 -19.80
C LEU A 79 -11.06 -4.31 -19.77
N GLY A 80 -11.21 -3.01 -19.99
CA GLY A 80 -12.52 -2.38 -20.06
C GLY A 80 -13.10 -1.97 -18.72
N SER A 81 -12.38 -2.14 -17.63
CA SER A 81 -12.95 -1.86 -16.31
C SER A 81 -12.66 -0.46 -15.80
N MET A 82 -12.10 0.42 -16.63
CA MET A 82 -11.77 1.76 -16.17
C MET A 82 -12.77 2.78 -16.66
N ASP A 83 -12.90 3.87 -15.90
CA ASP A 83 -13.65 5.05 -16.32
C ASP A 83 -12.70 5.96 -17.08
N ASP A 84 -12.96 6.16 -18.38
CA ASP A 84 -12.04 6.91 -19.23
C ASP A 84 -11.80 8.33 -18.73
N GLU A 85 -12.83 8.99 -18.25
CA GLU A 85 -12.69 10.38 -17.81
C GLU A 85 -11.81 10.48 -16.56
N LEU A 86 -12.01 9.57 -15.61
CA LEU A 86 -11.20 9.57 -14.41
C LEU A 86 -9.76 9.24 -14.72
N VAL A 87 -9.54 8.27 -15.61
CA VAL A 87 -8.18 7.86 -15.96
C VAL A 87 -7.47 8.99 -16.69
N GLU A 88 -8.14 9.66 -17.61
CA GLU A 88 -7.52 10.78 -18.31
C GLU A 88 -7.18 11.91 -17.35
N THR A 89 -8.06 12.19 -16.39
CA THR A 89 -7.78 13.21 -15.36
C THR A 89 -6.54 12.82 -14.56
N PHE A 90 -6.46 11.56 -14.15
CA PHE A 90 -5.30 11.06 -13.40
C PHE A 90 -4.00 11.27 -14.19
N VAL A 91 -4.00 10.85 -15.46
CA VAL A 91 -2.78 10.92 -16.26
C VAL A 91 -2.34 12.37 -16.48
N ARG A 92 -3.28 13.23 -16.83
CA ARG A 92 -2.95 14.61 -17.20
C ARG A 92 -2.68 15.50 -16.00
N THR A 93 -3.27 15.20 -14.84
CA THR A 93 -3.09 16.02 -13.65
C THR A 93 -1.85 15.62 -12.85
N GLY A 94 -1.35 14.40 -13.06
CA GLY A 94 -0.23 13.89 -12.28
C GLY A 94 0.97 14.83 -12.18
N PRO A 95 1.47 15.36 -13.31
CA PRO A 95 2.62 16.26 -13.23
C PRO A 95 2.39 17.49 -12.36
N ALA A 96 1.21 18.09 -12.48
CA ALA A 96 0.90 19.26 -11.64
C ALA A 96 0.80 18.90 -10.17
N MET A 97 0.21 17.74 -9.88
CA MET A 97 0.13 17.28 -8.50
C MET A 97 1.53 17.06 -7.92
N LEU A 98 2.41 16.48 -8.69
CA LEU A 98 3.78 16.23 -8.26
C LEU A 98 4.49 17.53 -7.91
N ASP A 99 4.37 18.53 -8.79
CA ASP A 99 4.96 19.85 -8.54
C ASP A 99 4.38 20.48 -7.28
N PHE A 100 3.07 20.37 -7.10
CA PHE A 100 2.39 20.94 -5.93
C PHE A 100 2.92 20.31 -4.64
N ILE A 101 2.99 18.99 -4.63
CA ILE A 101 3.45 18.29 -3.42
C ILE A 101 4.87 18.71 -3.07
N GLU A 102 5.75 18.77 -4.06
CA GLU A 102 7.15 19.16 -3.77
C GLU A 102 7.27 20.61 -3.32
N ALA A 103 6.39 21.47 -3.84
CA ALA A 103 6.43 22.88 -3.47
C ALA A 103 5.91 23.15 -2.06
N HIS A 104 5.01 22.29 -1.57
CA HIS A 104 4.28 22.60 -0.33
C HIS A 104 4.50 21.56 0.78
N SER A 105 5.40 20.63 0.59
CA SER A 105 5.68 19.63 1.61
C SER A 105 7.17 19.44 1.74
N GLY A 106 7.58 18.51 2.58
CA GLY A 106 8.99 18.18 2.70
C GLY A 106 9.49 17.16 1.70
N LEU A 107 8.64 16.77 0.73
CA LEU A 107 8.97 15.70 -0.19
C LEU A 107 9.74 16.19 -1.40
N HIS A 108 10.63 15.35 -1.87
CA HIS A 108 11.22 15.43 -3.20
C HIS A 108 11.21 14.02 -3.78
N PHE A 109 10.92 13.92 -5.05
CA PHE A 109 10.82 12.62 -5.71
C PHE A 109 11.94 12.45 -6.71
N GLU A 110 12.37 11.20 -6.86
CA GLU A 110 13.34 10.84 -7.88
C GLU A 110 12.84 9.60 -8.61
N ILE A 111 13.30 9.42 -9.83
CA ILE A 111 12.89 8.26 -10.62
C ILE A 111 13.42 7.01 -9.95
N ALA A 112 12.54 6.02 -9.79
CA ALA A 112 12.95 4.69 -9.32
C ALA A 112 13.58 3.97 -10.52
N THR A 113 14.87 4.13 -10.68
CA THR A 113 15.58 3.69 -11.87
C THR A 113 15.44 2.20 -12.07
N GLY A 114 15.12 1.81 -13.30
CA GLY A 114 15.02 0.41 -13.64
C GLY A 114 13.80 -0.31 -13.10
N PHE A 115 12.81 0.44 -12.63
CA PHE A 115 11.59 -0.15 -12.07
C PHE A 115 10.53 -0.18 -13.18
N PRO A 116 10.29 -1.34 -13.81
CA PRO A 116 9.40 -1.37 -14.97
C PRO A 116 7.94 -1.21 -14.58
N ASP A 117 7.11 -0.88 -15.56
CA ASP A 117 5.67 -0.96 -15.35
C ASP A 117 5.30 -2.41 -14.99
N TYR A 118 4.16 -2.59 -14.32
CA TYR A 118 3.75 -3.92 -13.87
C TYR A 118 3.52 -4.88 -15.03
N ARG A 119 2.96 -4.39 -16.12
CA ARG A 119 2.73 -5.21 -17.31
C ARG A 119 3.46 -4.58 -18.50
N PRO A 120 4.80 -4.59 -18.48
CA PRO A 120 5.56 -3.81 -19.46
C PRO A 120 5.41 -4.31 -20.89
N GLU A 121 4.91 -5.53 -21.04
CA GLU A 121 4.72 -6.11 -22.37
C GLU A 121 3.47 -5.56 -23.08
N LEU A 122 2.58 -4.89 -22.37
CA LEU A 122 1.37 -4.36 -22.98
C LEU A 122 1.65 -3.11 -23.79
N PRO A 123 0.78 -2.79 -24.78
CA PRO A 123 0.97 -1.58 -25.57
C PRO A 123 1.11 -0.35 -24.67
N GLY A 124 2.11 0.46 -24.94
CA GLY A 124 2.38 1.65 -24.13
C GLY A 124 3.15 1.39 -22.86
N GLY A 125 3.41 0.12 -22.53
CA GLY A 125 4.15 -0.22 -21.33
C GLY A 125 5.63 0.08 -21.46
N ARG A 126 6.31 0.23 -20.32
CA ARG A 126 7.72 0.61 -20.31
C ARG A 126 8.56 -0.41 -19.55
N PRO A 127 9.21 -1.34 -20.26
CA PRO A 127 10.08 -2.31 -19.57
C PRO A 127 11.33 -1.68 -18.97
N SER A 128 11.78 -0.55 -19.48
CA SER A 128 12.96 0.12 -18.94
C SER A 128 12.63 1.03 -17.74
N GLY A 129 11.35 1.19 -17.42
CA GLY A 129 10.96 2.02 -16.29
C GLY A 129 10.81 3.49 -16.64
N GLY A 130 10.84 4.32 -15.63
CA GLY A 130 10.76 5.76 -15.77
C GLY A 130 9.51 6.38 -15.17
N ARG A 131 8.41 5.64 -15.13
CA ARG A 131 7.15 6.21 -14.65
C ARG A 131 6.99 6.16 -13.13
N SER A 132 7.73 5.31 -12.47
CA SER A 132 7.65 5.13 -11.03
C SER A 132 8.64 6.04 -10.35
N LEU A 133 8.19 6.71 -9.29
CA LEU A 133 8.98 7.66 -8.53
C LEU A 133 9.02 7.24 -7.08
N SER A 134 10.11 7.55 -6.40
CA SER A 134 10.22 7.31 -4.97
C SER A 134 10.61 8.60 -4.26
N ALA A 135 10.16 8.72 -3.02
CA ALA A 135 10.57 9.86 -2.20
C ALA A 135 12.03 9.72 -1.83
N VAL A 136 12.77 10.82 -1.87
CA VAL A 136 14.14 10.79 -1.35
C VAL A 136 14.08 10.59 0.16
N PRO A 137 15.14 10.03 0.78
CA PRO A 137 15.12 9.80 2.22
C PRO A 137 14.81 11.06 3.01
N PHE A 138 14.04 10.89 4.07
CA PHE A 138 13.56 12.01 4.88
C PHE A 138 14.08 11.87 6.30
N ASP A 139 14.52 12.96 6.88
CA ASP A 139 15.01 12.96 8.26
C ASP A 139 13.83 13.13 9.21
N LEU A 140 13.51 12.06 9.94
CA LEU A 140 12.38 12.08 10.86
C LEU A 140 12.51 13.12 11.96
N ALA A 141 13.75 13.54 12.30
CA ALA A 141 13.93 14.57 13.32
C ALA A 141 13.22 15.87 12.96
N ARG A 142 12.97 16.10 11.66
CA ARG A 142 12.26 17.31 11.22
C ARG A 142 10.80 17.34 11.68
N LEU A 143 10.26 16.21 12.13
CA LEU A 143 8.85 16.14 12.57
C LEU A 143 8.66 16.40 14.06
N GLY A 144 9.76 16.57 14.82
CA GLY A 144 9.65 16.80 16.24
C GLY A 144 8.95 15.63 16.93
N GLU A 145 7.95 15.92 17.74
CA GLU A 145 7.27 14.88 18.50
C GLU A 145 6.52 13.88 17.62
N TRP A 146 6.28 14.22 16.38
CA TRP A 146 5.59 13.31 15.48
C TRP A 146 6.51 12.25 14.87
N ALA A 147 7.81 12.35 15.10
CA ALA A 147 8.76 11.41 14.52
C ALA A 147 8.48 9.95 14.92
N THR A 148 7.92 9.74 16.10
CA THR A 148 7.61 8.39 16.59
C THR A 148 6.14 8.02 16.42
N ARG A 149 5.39 8.81 15.68
CA ARG A 149 3.95 8.61 15.56
C ARG A 149 3.51 8.25 14.16
N ILE A 150 4.41 7.71 13.37
CA ILE A 150 4.10 7.19 12.04
C ILE A 150 3.99 5.67 12.14
N THR A 151 2.96 5.12 11.51
CA THR A 151 2.71 3.68 11.51
C THR A 151 3.93 2.94 10.97
N SER A 152 4.32 1.86 11.64
CA SER A 152 5.46 1.07 11.22
C SER A 152 5.22 -0.40 11.46
N PHE A 153 5.93 -1.23 10.71
CA PHE A 153 6.00 -2.67 10.94
C PHE A 153 7.36 -3.03 11.52
N PRO A 154 7.50 -4.21 12.10
CA PRO A 154 8.82 -4.64 12.58
C PRO A 154 9.87 -4.63 11.49
N ALA A 155 11.11 -4.43 11.91
CA ALA A 155 12.23 -4.25 10.98
C ALA A 155 12.48 -5.46 10.08
N ASP A 156 12.12 -6.64 10.53
CA ASP A 156 12.34 -7.87 9.75
C ASP A 156 11.48 -7.93 8.49
N TRP A 157 10.61 -6.96 8.31
CA TRP A 157 9.73 -6.89 7.14
C TRP A 157 10.47 -6.44 5.89
N SER A 158 11.63 -5.83 6.01
CA SER A 158 12.23 -5.07 4.94
C SER A 158 13.24 -5.87 4.09
N ASN A 159 13.47 -5.39 2.90
CA ASN A 159 14.60 -5.71 2.02
C ASN A 159 14.73 -7.16 1.59
N VAL A 160 13.64 -7.89 1.63
CA VAL A 160 13.64 -9.28 1.17
C VAL A 160 13.75 -9.28 -0.36
N GLY A 161 14.59 -10.15 -0.87
CA GLY A 161 14.79 -10.30 -2.31
C GLY A 161 15.97 -9.52 -2.86
N PHE A 162 16.55 -8.61 -2.09
CA PHE A 162 17.82 -7.99 -2.47
C PHE A 162 18.95 -8.93 -2.06
N ASP A 163 20.03 -8.91 -2.83
CA ASP A 163 21.20 -9.67 -2.40
C ASP A 163 21.88 -8.97 -1.22
N ALA A 164 22.80 -9.69 -0.58
CA ALA A 164 23.42 -9.20 0.64
C ALA A 164 24.18 -7.91 0.42
N GLU A 165 24.83 -7.77 -0.71
CA GLU A 165 25.61 -6.56 -1.01
C GLU A 165 24.71 -5.34 -1.11
N THR A 166 23.61 -5.48 -1.83
CA THR A 166 22.65 -4.38 -1.98
C THR A 166 22.07 -3.98 -0.63
N ARG A 167 21.71 -4.98 0.20
CA ARG A 167 21.19 -4.68 1.53
C ARG A 167 22.21 -3.95 2.40
N ALA A 168 23.44 -4.40 2.35
CA ALA A 168 24.50 -3.76 3.14
C ALA A 168 24.70 -2.32 2.73
N ARG A 169 24.68 -2.05 1.43
CA ARG A 169 24.80 -0.66 0.94
C ARG A 169 23.66 0.22 1.40
N LEU A 170 22.43 -0.32 1.37
CA LEU A 170 21.27 0.46 1.80
C LEU A 170 21.33 0.76 3.29
N HIS A 171 21.69 -0.24 4.10
CA HIS A 171 21.81 -0.03 5.53
C HIS A 171 22.92 0.96 5.88
N ALA A 172 24.08 0.85 5.23
CA ALA A 172 25.17 1.75 5.49
C ALA A 172 24.82 3.20 5.12
N ALA A 173 24.13 3.38 3.99
CA ALA A 173 23.75 4.72 3.57
C ALA A 173 22.83 5.38 4.58
N ILE A 174 21.93 4.62 5.19
CA ILE A 174 21.05 5.18 6.21
C ILE A 174 21.83 5.47 7.49
N ASP A 175 22.66 4.53 7.92
CA ASP A 175 23.38 4.66 9.18
C ASP A 175 24.38 5.81 9.16
N GLU A 176 25.00 6.06 8.02
CA GLU A 176 26.02 7.07 7.93
C GLU A 176 25.51 8.50 8.09
N ARG A 177 24.22 8.70 7.93
CA ARG A 177 23.68 10.05 7.99
C ARG A 177 23.35 10.46 9.42
N THR A 178 22.17 10.13 9.90
CA THR A 178 21.75 10.63 11.21
C THR A 178 21.19 9.56 12.11
N GLY A 179 20.89 8.39 11.59
CA GLY A 179 20.12 7.39 12.32
C GLY A 179 18.64 7.69 12.38
N HIS A 180 18.21 8.82 11.85
CA HIS A 180 16.81 9.22 11.83
C HIS A 180 16.23 9.21 10.43
N LEU A 181 17.01 8.82 9.43
CA LEU A 181 16.52 8.81 8.05
C LEU A 181 15.51 7.67 7.85
N CYS A 182 14.46 7.98 7.13
CA CYS A 182 13.50 6.98 6.70
C CYS A 182 13.34 7.02 5.19
N VAL A 183 12.81 5.92 4.65
CA VAL A 183 12.69 5.74 3.21
C VAL A 183 11.30 5.21 2.89
N ALA A 184 11.01 5.04 1.60
CA ALA A 184 9.82 4.35 1.11
C ALA A 184 8.55 5.03 1.64
N GLY A 185 7.56 4.24 2.03
CA GLY A 185 6.28 4.79 2.48
C GLY A 185 6.38 5.64 3.71
N THR A 186 7.31 5.32 4.61
CA THR A 186 7.52 6.16 5.78
C THR A 186 7.99 7.56 5.38
N ALA A 187 8.91 7.64 4.41
CA ALA A 187 9.37 8.94 3.93
C ALA A 187 8.24 9.71 3.24
N LEU A 188 7.42 9.00 2.49
CA LEU A 188 6.29 9.64 1.82
C LEU A 188 5.34 10.28 2.83
N ILE A 189 4.97 9.52 3.86
CA ILE A 189 4.08 10.04 4.90
C ILE A 189 4.77 11.17 5.68
N ALA A 190 6.03 10.99 6.02
CA ALA A 190 6.75 11.98 6.82
C ALA A 190 6.81 13.33 6.11
N GLY A 191 7.10 13.31 4.81
CA GLY A 191 7.15 14.56 4.06
C GLY A 191 5.80 15.25 3.94
N LEU A 192 4.74 14.47 3.68
CA LEU A 192 3.40 15.04 3.63
C LEU A 192 3.01 15.62 4.98
N LEU A 193 3.29 14.88 6.04
CA LEU A 193 2.96 15.34 7.39
C LEU A 193 3.71 16.64 7.73
N LYS A 194 4.98 16.71 7.34
CA LYS A 194 5.76 17.94 7.58
C LYS A 194 5.08 19.14 6.93
N GLY A 195 4.65 18.98 5.67
CA GLY A 195 3.96 20.08 5.00
C GLY A 195 2.71 20.53 5.72
N LEU A 196 1.96 19.57 6.21
CA LEU A 196 0.71 19.86 6.92
C LEU A 196 0.99 20.54 8.25
N LEU A 197 1.95 20.01 9.02
CA LEU A 197 2.30 20.61 10.31
C LEU A 197 2.81 22.03 10.14
N ASP A 198 3.56 22.29 9.09
CA ASP A 198 4.08 23.65 8.84
C ASP A 198 2.96 24.65 8.56
N LEU A 199 1.79 24.17 8.14
CA LEU A 199 0.63 25.02 7.94
C LEU A 199 -0.24 25.11 9.18
N GLY A 200 0.20 24.52 10.28
CA GLY A 200 -0.54 24.59 11.54
C GLY A 200 -1.66 23.58 11.66
N VAL A 201 -1.70 22.58 10.80
CA VAL A 201 -2.73 21.54 10.88
C VAL A 201 -2.13 20.30 11.52
N THR A 202 -2.69 19.89 12.64
CA THR A 202 -2.20 18.74 13.40
C THR A 202 -3.22 17.61 13.31
N PRO A 203 -2.81 16.42 12.89
CA PRO A 203 -3.75 15.31 12.86
C PRO A 203 -4.29 14.98 14.25
N ARG A 204 -5.56 14.63 14.30
CA ARG A 204 -6.20 14.17 15.55
C ARG A 204 -6.32 12.68 15.47
N VAL A 205 -5.51 11.99 16.27
CA VAL A 205 -5.46 10.53 16.27
C VAL A 205 -6.39 9.97 17.32
N ASN A 206 -6.58 8.65 17.29
CA ASN A 206 -7.50 7.97 18.20
C ASN A 206 -8.92 8.56 18.10
N ALA A 207 -9.30 8.94 16.89
CA ALA A 207 -10.60 9.55 16.65
C ALA A 207 -11.21 8.87 15.42
N ARG A 208 -12.14 7.96 15.68
CA ARG A 208 -12.73 7.14 14.62
C ARG A 208 -14.01 7.78 14.13
N ALA A 209 -14.07 8.06 12.84
CA ALA A 209 -15.30 8.54 12.23
C ALA A 209 -16.29 7.38 12.15
N GLU A 210 -17.53 7.64 12.52
CA GLU A 210 -18.54 6.59 12.58
C GLU A 210 -19.71 6.84 11.67
N GLU A 211 -20.02 8.10 11.39
CA GLU A 211 -21.24 8.41 10.68
C GLU A 211 -21.11 9.75 9.97
N LEU A 212 -21.52 9.81 8.71
CA LEU A 212 -21.66 11.08 8.01
C LEU A 212 -23.01 11.67 8.35
N VAL A 213 -23.05 12.98 8.51
CA VAL A 213 -24.29 13.68 8.79
C VAL A 213 -24.78 14.37 7.54
N ALA A 214 -26.05 14.18 7.20
CA ALA A 214 -26.66 14.80 6.03
C ALA A 214 -27.81 15.70 6.45
N GLU A 215 -27.94 16.83 5.75
CA GLU A 215 -29.06 17.75 5.91
C GLU A 215 -29.52 18.14 4.52
N ASP A 216 -30.80 17.91 4.26
CA ASP A 216 -31.40 18.26 2.95
C ASP A 216 -30.60 17.69 1.79
N GLY A 217 -30.15 16.46 1.92
CA GLY A 217 -29.44 15.77 0.83
C GLY A 217 -27.97 16.11 0.68
N GLU A 218 -27.44 16.95 1.57
CA GLU A 218 -26.01 17.30 1.53
C GLU A 218 -25.31 16.78 2.76
N ILE A 219 -24.08 16.29 2.58
CA ILE A 219 -23.26 15.90 3.71
C ILE A 219 -22.72 17.18 4.35
N THR A 220 -23.04 17.37 5.63
CA THR A 220 -22.69 18.58 6.35
C THR A 220 -21.68 18.36 7.47
N GLY A 221 -21.33 17.10 7.79
CA GLY A 221 -20.38 16.85 8.85
C GLY A 221 -20.24 15.38 9.17
N VAL A 222 -19.63 15.16 10.29
CA VAL A 222 -19.30 13.79 10.69
C VAL A 222 -19.35 13.65 12.21
N UNK A 223 -19.63 12.55 12.69
CA UNK A 223 -19.59 12.22 13.98
C UNK A 223 -18.40 11.39 14.16
N UNK A 224 -17.50 11.63 14.94
CA UNK A 224 -16.31 10.96 15.24
C UNK A 224 -16.39 10.52 16.64
N ALA A 225 -15.80 9.36 17.09
CA ALA A 225 -15.63 8.85 18.45
C ALA A 225 -14.21 9.13 18.90
N SER A 226 -14.07 9.86 19.97
CA SER A 226 -12.75 10.28 20.44
C SER A 226 -12.57 9.91 21.90
N ALA A 227 -11.37 10.18 22.44
CA ALA A 227 -11.10 9.95 23.87
C ALA A 227 -12.03 10.78 24.76
N GLU A 228 -12.52 11.88 24.22
CA GLU A 228 -13.41 12.77 24.97
C GLU A 228 -14.88 12.43 24.79
N GLY A 229 -15.16 11.31 24.14
CA GLY A 229 -16.53 10.93 23.82
C GLY A 229 -16.87 11.21 22.38
N ARG A 230 -18.16 11.12 22.10
CA ARG A 230 -18.61 11.34 20.73
C ARG A 230 -18.69 12.83 20.43
N ILE A 231 -18.08 13.25 19.33
CA ILE A 231 -18.10 14.64 18.93
C ILE A 231 -18.70 14.78 17.54
N GLY A 232 -19.30 15.93 17.27
CA GLY A 232 -19.81 16.30 15.96
C GLY A 232 -18.98 17.41 15.37
N VAL A 233 -18.57 17.24 14.13
CA VAL A 233 -17.74 18.21 13.43
C VAL A 233 -18.46 18.65 12.17
N ARG A 234 -18.76 19.94 12.06
CA ARG A 234 -19.40 20.49 10.87
C ARG A 234 -18.33 20.79 9.80
N ALA A 235 -18.60 20.38 8.59
CA ALA A 235 -17.72 20.66 7.44
C ALA A 235 -18.50 21.60 6.50
N ARG A 236 -18.09 22.85 6.47
CA ARG A 236 -18.82 23.84 5.66
C ARG A 236 -18.72 23.56 4.17
N ARG A 237 -17.62 22.97 3.73
CA ARG A 237 -17.39 22.72 2.30
C ARG A 237 -17.40 21.26 1.93
N GLY A 238 -17.10 20.36 2.86
CA GLY A 238 -17.19 18.95 2.54
C GLY A 238 -16.32 18.07 3.40
N VAL A 239 -16.57 16.77 3.27
CA VAL A 239 -15.84 15.71 3.97
C VAL A 239 -15.11 14.87 2.93
N ILE A 240 -13.84 14.66 3.14
CA ILE A 240 -13.03 13.83 2.25
C ILE A 240 -12.73 12.51 2.95
N LEU A 241 -13.00 11.40 2.25
CA LEU A 241 -12.80 10.06 2.78
C LEU A 241 -11.50 9.49 2.27
N GLY A 242 -10.52 9.36 3.16
CA GLY A 242 -9.26 8.70 2.86
C GLY A 242 -8.97 7.58 3.86
N THR A 243 -9.98 6.76 4.13
CA THR A 243 -9.95 5.83 5.26
C THR A 243 -9.37 4.45 4.92
N GLY A 244 -8.86 4.29 3.70
CA GLY A 244 -8.26 3.02 3.32
C GLY A 244 -9.28 1.98 2.91
N GLY A 245 -8.83 0.72 2.86
CA GLY A 245 -9.64 -0.36 2.35
C GLY A 245 -10.46 -1.07 3.41
N PHE A 246 -10.97 -2.27 3.01
CA PHE A 246 -11.82 -3.04 3.90
C PHE A 246 -11.31 -4.47 4.14
N GLU A 247 -10.04 -4.69 3.86
CA GLU A 247 -9.52 -6.06 3.85
C GLU A 247 -9.50 -6.72 5.23
N TRP A 248 -9.68 -5.94 6.30
CA TRP A 248 -9.75 -6.50 7.65
C TRP A 248 -11.18 -6.61 8.17
N ASP A 249 -12.17 -6.39 7.31
CA ASP A 249 -13.58 -6.61 7.66
C ASP A 249 -14.06 -7.86 6.92
N PRO A 250 -14.21 -8.99 7.62
CA PRO A 250 -14.56 -10.23 6.91
C PRO A 250 -15.93 -10.21 6.25
N VAL A 251 -16.84 -9.40 6.75
CA VAL A 251 -18.17 -9.31 6.12
C VAL A 251 -18.04 -8.63 4.75
N LEU A 252 -17.30 -7.52 4.69
CA LEU A 252 -17.12 -6.82 3.41
C LEU A 252 -16.28 -7.64 2.44
N VAL A 253 -15.26 -8.34 2.94
CA VAL A 253 -14.45 -9.21 2.09
C VAL A 253 -15.33 -10.27 1.46
N GLN A 254 -16.16 -10.93 2.25
CA GLN A 254 -17.03 -11.98 1.72
C GLN A 254 -18.05 -11.41 0.75
N ALA A 255 -18.57 -10.22 1.04
CA ALA A 255 -19.62 -9.65 0.20
C ALA A 255 -19.10 -9.21 -1.16
N PHE A 256 -17.86 -8.73 -1.22
CA PHE A 256 -17.39 -8.03 -2.41
C PHE A 256 -16.28 -8.72 -3.18
N LEU A 257 -15.24 -9.23 -2.52
CA LEU A 257 -14.05 -9.66 -3.24
C LEU A 257 -14.29 -10.90 -4.08
N ARG A 258 -13.63 -10.96 -5.22
CA ARG A 258 -13.95 -11.97 -6.26
C ARG A 258 -13.43 -13.37 -5.98
N GLY A 259 -12.50 -13.52 -5.06
CA GLY A 259 -11.91 -14.84 -4.85
C GLY A 259 -11.40 -14.99 -3.44
N PRO A 260 -10.82 -16.15 -3.15
CA PRO A 260 -10.31 -16.37 -1.81
C PRO A 260 -9.26 -15.33 -1.42
N MET A 261 -9.35 -14.89 -0.16
CA MET A 261 -8.35 -14.02 0.44
C MET A 261 -8.01 -14.62 1.79
N HIS A 262 -6.75 -15.04 1.95
CA HIS A 262 -6.35 -15.75 3.16
C HIS A 262 -5.71 -14.85 4.20
N GLY A 263 -5.40 -13.61 3.84
CA GLY A 263 -4.83 -12.68 4.80
C GLY A 263 -4.55 -11.35 4.14
N ALA A 264 -4.23 -10.37 4.98
CA ALA A 264 -3.92 -9.03 4.51
C ALA A 264 -2.52 -8.65 4.97
N VAL A 265 -1.83 -7.83 4.18
CA VAL A 265 -0.48 -7.38 4.53
C VAL A 265 -0.47 -5.94 5.05
N SER A 266 -1.62 -5.33 5.17
CA SER A 266 -1.78 -3.97 5.68
C SER A 266 -1.96 -3.96 7.19
N PRO A 267 -1.86 -2.80 7.84
CA PRO A 267 -2.21 -2.71 9.25
C PRO A 267 -3.68 -3.05 9.47
N PRO A 268 -4.02 -3.64 10.62
CA PRO A 268 -5.39 -4.16 10.82
C PRO A 268 -6.45 -3.10 11.10
N ASN A 269 -6.24 -1.88 10.66
CA ASN A 269 -7.20 -0.80 10.81
C ASN A 269 -8.09 -0.59 9.58
N ASN A 270 -7.82 -1.30 8.50
CA ASN A 270 -8.60 -1.12 7.26
C ASN A 270 -9.85 -1.96 7.33
N THR A 271 -10.88 -1.41 7.96
CA THR A 271 -12.14 -2.12 8.21
C THR A 271 -13.32 -1.53 7.44
N GLY A 272 -13.05 -0.71 6.41
CA GLY A 272 -14.11 -0.23 5.54
C GLY A 272 -14.98 0.86 6.12
N ASP A 273 -14.48 1.62 7.08
CA ASP A 273 -15.32 2.61 7.73
C ASP A 273 -15.86 3.64 6.76
N GLY A 274 -14.99 4.20 5.91
CA GLY A 274 -15.44 5.20 4.94
C GLY A 274 -16.39 4.61 3.91
N LEU A 275 -16.13 3.39 3.48
CA LEU A 275 -17.02 2.73 2.55
C LEU A 275 -18.41 2.57 3.13
N ARG A 276 -18.51 2.07 4.37
CA ARG A 276 -19.81 1.90 5.01
C ARG A 276 -20.53 3.23 5.18
N MET A 277 -19.80 4.27 5.59
CA MET A 277 -20.41 5.58 5.77
C MET A 277 -20.94 6.12 4.44
N ALA A 278 -20.17 5.96 3.37
CA ALA A 278 -20.59 6.46 2.07
C ALA A 278 -21.77 5.65 1.52
N MET A 279 -21.74 4.33 1.70
CA MET A 279 -22.85 3.49 1.24
C MET A 279 -24.17 3.88 1.92
N ALA A 280 -24.10 4.26 3.18
CA ALA A 280 -25.32 4.65 3.89
C ALA A 280 -25.98 5.87 3.27
N HIS A 281 -25.25 6.64 2.48
CA HIS A 281 -25.78 7.84 1.83
C HIS A 281 -25.84 7.68 0.31
N GLY A 282 -25.78 6.44 -0.18
CA GLY A 282 -26.05 6.18 -1.58
C GLY A 282 -24.90 6.38 -2.54
N ALA A 283 -23.66 6.31 -2.06
CA ALA A 283 -22.52 6.47 -2.94
C ALA A 283 -22.48 5.36 -3.99
N ASP A 284 -22.10 5.73 -5.21
CA ASP A 284 -21.89 4.74 -6.26
C ASP A 284 -20.62 3.96 -5.99
N LEU A 285 -20.64 2.68 -6.35
CA LEU A 285 -19.50 1.79 -6.14
C LEU A 285 -19.03 1.21 -7.47
N ALA A 286 -17.73 0.97 -7.58
CA ALA A 286 -17.16 0.37 -8.78
C ALA A 286 -16.01 -0.54 -8.39
N ASN A 287 -15.82 -1.58 -9.20
CA ASN A 287 -14.68 -2.50 -9.09
C ASN A 287 -14.56 -3.15 -7.72
N MET A 288 -15.67 -3.41 -7.07
CA MET A 288 -15.67 -3.91 -5.70
C MET A 288 -15.13 -5.32 -5.57
N GLY A 289 -15.03 -6.05 -6.67
CA GLY A 289 -14.42 -7.38 -6.63
C GLY A 289 -12.91 -7.36 -6.65
N GLU A 290 -12.31 -6.19 -6.84
CA GLU A 290 -10.87 -6.09 -7.00
C GLU A 290 -10.19 -5.57 -5.73
N ALA A 291 -8.91 -5.90 -5.64
CA ALA A 291 -8.05 -5.45 -4.55
C ALA A 291 -6.65 -5.33 -5.10
N TRP A 292 -5.76 -4.77 -4.32
CA TRP A 292 -4.33 -4.84 -4.62
C TRP A 292 -3.84 -6.18 -4.12
N TRP A 293 -4.02 -7.20 -4.93
CA TRP A 293 -3.73 -8.58 -4.56
C TRP A 293 -2.23 -8.81 -4.46
N VAL A 294 -1.81 -9.59 -3.48
CA VAL A 294 -0.40 -9.98 -3.34
C VAL A 294 -0.33 -11.44 -2.92
N PRO A 295 0.70 -12.15 -3.36
CA PRO A 295 0.95 -13.49 -2.80
C PRO A 295 1.48 -13.37 -1.38
N ILE A 296 0.99 -14.21 -0.49
CA ILE A 296 1.35 -14.10 0.92
C ILE A 296 1.84 -15.43 1.48
N VAL A 297 2.58 -15.32 2.58
CA VAL A 297 2.93 -16.43 3.43
C VAL A 297 2.56 -16.05 4.86
N GLN A 298 2.01 -17.02 5.61
CA GLN A 298 1.74 -16.81 7.03
C GLN A 298 2.60 -17.77 7.83
N ILE A 299 3.33 -17.22 8.79
CA ILE A 299 4.20 -18.02 9.67
C ILE A 299 3.43 -18.25 10.96
N PRO A 300 3.27 -19.50 11.38
CA PRO A 300 2.52 -19.78 12.62
C PRO A 300 3.09 -18.98 13.79
N GLY A 301 2.19 -18.33 14.51
CA GLY A 301 2.57 -17.53 15.67
C GLY A 301 2.96 -16.09 15.35
N ASP A 302 3.06 -15.73 14.08
CA ASP A 302 3.41 -14.37 13.67
C ASP A 302 2.12 -13.54 13.65
N THR A 303 2.03 -12.56 14.55
CA THR A 303 0.81 -11.77 14.69
C THR A 303 1.11 -10.29 14.73
N ILE A 304 0.08 -9.50 14.42
CA ILE A 304 0.10 -8.05 14.60
C ILE A 304 -1.21 -7.65 15.25
N ASP A 305 -1.12 -6.98 16.40
CA ASP A 305 -2.28 -6.61 17.20
C ASP A 305 -3.18 -7.82 17.46
N GLY A 306 -2.56 -8.97 17.73
CA GLY A 306 -3.30 -10.19 18.05
C GLY A 306 -3.92 -10.91 16.87
N LYS A 307 -3.71 -10.42 15.66
CA LYS A 307 -4.25 -11.05 14.45
C LYS A 307 -3.15 -11.68 13.63
N PRO A 308 -3.43 -12.75 12.89
CA PRO A 308 -2.38 -13.37 12.06
C PRO A 308 -1.82 -12.35 11.09
N ARG A 309 -0.49 -12.31 11.03
CA ARG A 309 0.23 -11.43 10.13
C ARG A 309 0.54 -12.17 8.84
N SER A 310 0.32 -11.52 7.69
CA SER A 310 0.68 -12.05 6.38
C SER A 310 1.87 -11.26 5.86
N ARG A 311 2.76 -11.96 5.19
CA ARG A 311 3.95 -11.30 4.63
C ARG A 311 3.95 -11.44 3.13
N UNK A 312 4.27 -10.51 2.36
CA UNK A 312 4.23 -10.49 0.98
C UNK A 312 5.43 -11.23 0.44
N UNK A 313 5.36 -11.91 -0.27
CA UNK A 313 6.26 -12.45 -0.95
C UNK A 313 6.56 -11.64 -2.01
N ARG A 314 7.39 -10.70 -1.95
CA ARG A 314 7.59 -9.63 -2.91
C ARG A 314 8.63 -9.95 -3.96
N LEU A 315 9.88 -9.74 -3.61
CA LEU A 315 10.96 -9.84 -4.60
C LEU A 315 11.59 -11.22 -4.66
N GLU A 316 11.57 -11.96 -3.56
CA GLU A 316 12.25 -13.25 -3.54
C GLU A 316 11.69 -14.21 -4.59
N ARG A 317 10.39 -14.13 -4.87
CA ARG A 317 9.78 -15.01 -5.87
C ARG A 317 10.21 -14.66 -7.29
N THR A 318 10.72 -13.46 -7.50
CA THR A 318 11.13 -13.01 -8.83
C THR A 318 12.58 -13.37 -9.15
N ARG A 319 13.31 -13.91 -8.18
CA ARG A 319 14.74 -14.17 -8.34
C ARG A 319 14.98 -15.58 -8.88
N PRO A 320 16.13 -15.80 -9.49
CA PRO A 320 16.41 -17.10 -10.09
C PRO A 320 16.44 -18.24 -9.08
N ARG A 321 16.21 -19.45 -9.57
CA ARG A 321 16.32 -20.69 -8.83
C ARG A 321 15.16 -20.88 -7.86
N SER A 322 13.99 -20.37 -8.24
CA SER A 322 12.76 -20.63 -7.51
C SER A 322 11.63 -20.85 -8.49
N ILE A 323 10.65 -21.64 -8.07
CA ILE A 323 9.40 -21.83 -8.83
C ILE A 323 8.25 -21.88 -7.84
N ILE A 324 7.04 -21.67 -8.35
CA ILE A 324 5.83 -21.83 -7.55
C ILE A 324 4.98 -22.92 -8.22
N VAL A 325 4.56 -23.92 -7.43
CA VAL A 325 3.75 -25.03 -7.95
C VAL A 325 2.46 -25.10 -7.16
N ASN A 326 1.44 -25.70 -7.80
CA ASN A 326 0.16 -25.94 -7.14
C ASN A 326 0.15 -27.33 -6.48
N ALA A 327 -1.02 -27.74 -5.98
CA ALA A 327 -1.14 -29.00 -5.25
C ALA A 327 -0.85 -30.21 -6.14
N ALA A 328 -0.95 -30.07 -7.46
CA ALA A 328 -0.59 -31.15 -8.38
C ALA A 328 0.89 -31.15 -8.75
N GLY A 329 1.66 -30.26 -8.13
CA GLY A 329 3.09 -30.17 -8.42
C GLY A 329 3.42 -29.47 -9.73
N ARG A 330 2.51 -28.68 -10.26
CA ARG A 330 2.69 -28.03 -11.55
C ARG A 330 2.85 -26.53 -11.38
N ARG A 331 3.80 -25.96 -12.11
CA ARG A 331 3.87 -24.51 -12.19
C ARG A 331 2.62 -23.96 -12.86
N PHE A 332 2.13 -22.83 -12.39
CA PHE A 332 0.87 -22.29 -12.89
C PHE A 332 0.92 -20.79 -13.14
N VAL A 333 2.05 -20.15 -12.95
CA VAL A 333 2.14 -18.69 -13.10
C VAL A 333 3.58 -18.33 -13.41
N ASN A 334 3.77 -17.20 -14.05
CA ASN A 334 5.11 -16.61 -14.19
C ASN A 334 5.47 -16.03 -12.82
N GLU A 335 6.40 -16.64 -12.16
CA GLU A 335 6.76 -16.25 -10.77
C GLU A 335 7.24 -14.81 -10.67
N ALA A 336 7.75 -14.26 -11.75
CA ALA A 336 8.28 -12.91 -11.76
C ALA A 336 7.26 -11.85 -12.20
N CYS A 337 6.03 -12.24 -12.51
CA CYS A 337 5.04 -11.24 -12.88
C CYS A 337 4.71 -10.35 -11.67
N ASP A 338 4.08 -9.21 -11.94
CA ASP A 338 3.71 -8.32 -10.85
C ASP A 338 2.74 -9.02 -9.90
N TYR A 339 2.78 -8.59 -8.66
CA TYR A 339 2.02 -9.30 -7.62
C TYR A 339 0.51 -9.24 -7.85
N ASN A 340 0.02 -8.15 -8.41
CA ASN A 340 -1.43 -8.04 -8.61
C ASN A 340 -1.92 -8.96 -9.72
N SER A 341 -1.18 -9.07 -10.80
CA SER A 341 -1.55 -9.97 -11.90
C SER A 341 -1.53 -11.42 -11.46
N MET A 342 -0.66 -11.75 -10.51
CA MET A 342 -0.54 -13.12 -10.02
C MET A 342 -1.86 -13.62 -9.44
N ALA A 343 -2.70 -12.73 -8.92
CA ALA A 343 -3.98 -13.12 -8.34
C ALA A 343 -4.87 -13.84 -9.34
N GLY A 344 -4.79 -13.47 -10.62
CA GLY A 344 -5.58 -14.16 -11.62
C GLY A 344 -5.30 -15.64 -11.67
N ALA A 345 -4.03 -16.00 -11.52
CA ALA A 345 -3.66 -17.42 -11.52
C ALA A 345 -4.13 -18.13 -10.24
N PHE A 346 -4.02 -17.48 -9.09
CA PHE A 346 -4.50 -18.07 -7.84
C PHE A 346 -6.01 -18.17 -7.81
N HIS A 347 -6.71 -17.27 -8.47
CA HIS A 347 -8.17 -17.26 -8.47
C HIS A 347 -8.75 -17.99 -9.68
N TYR A 348 -7.97 -18.83 -10.33
CA TYR A 348 -8.46 -19.61 -11.45
C TYR A 348 -9.46 -20.67 -10.94
N LEU A 349 -10.68 -20.57 -11.42
CA LEU A 349 -11.77 -21.43 -10.98
C LEU A 349 -12.03 -22.50 -12.03
N ASP A 350 -11.76 -23.75 -11.68
CA ASP A 350 -12.09 -24.89 -12.52
C ASP A 350 -13.51 -25.31 -12.14
N PRO A 351 -14.43 -25.34 -13.11
CA PRO A 351 -15.81 -25.71 -12.77
C PRO A 351 -15.95 -27.06 -12.09
N ARG A 352 -14.98 -27.96 -12.29
CA ARG A 352 -15.04 -29.29 -11.69
C ARG A 352 -14.42 -29.37 -10.32
N GLY A 353 -13.50 -28.49 -9.99
CA GLY A 353 -12.71 -28.66 -8.79
C GLY A 353 -12.52 -27.44 -7.92
N GLY A 354 -13.12 -26.31 -8.26
CA GLY A 354 -12.96 -25.12 -7.47
C GLY A 354 -11.68 -24.39 -7.82
N TYR A 355 -11.11 -23.69 -6.85
CA TYR A 355 -9.91 -22.89 -7.08
C TYR A 355 -8.68 -23.80 -7.02
N VAL A 356 -8.21 -24.20 -8.19
CA VAL A 356 -7.17 -25.25 -8.27
C VAL A 356 -5.79 -24.74 -7.89
N ASN A 357 -5.59 -23.42 -7.88
CA ASN A 357 -4.29 -22.84 -7.51
C ASN A 357 -4.40 -21.99 -6.25
N ASP A 358 -5.41 -22.25 -5.41
CA ASP A 358 -5.65 -21.45 -4.22
C ASP A 358 -4.43 -21.43 -3.28
N ARG A 359 -3.69 -22.54 -3.25
CA ARG A 359 -2.45 -22.62 -2.50
C ARG A 359 -1.30 -22.92 -3.44
N GLY A 360 -0.19 -22.23 -3.23
CA GLY A 360 1.02 -22.52 -3.95
C GLY A 360 2.14 -22.89 -3.00
N TRP A 361 3.11 -23.60 -3.51
CA TRP A 361 4.33 -23.93 -2.78
C TRP A 361 5.50 -23.34 -3.54
N MET A 362 6.26 -22.48 -2.85
CA MET A 362 7.47 -21.93 -3.44
C MET A 362 8.62 -22.88 -3.16
N VAL A 363 9.24 -23.35 -4.23
CA VAL A 363 10.35 -24.28 -4.15
C VAL A 363 11.61 -23.53 -4.60
N PHE A 364 12.63 -23.54 -3.79
CA PHE A 364 13.87 -22.84 -4.11
C PHE A 364 15.05 -23.63 -3.52
N ASP A 365 16.24 -23.38 -4.04
CA ASP A 365 17.42 -24.13 -3.59
C ASP A 365 18.26 -23.27 -2.65
N SER A 366 19.34 -23.90 -2.15
CA SER A 366 20.19 -23.24 -1.17
C SER A 366 20.90 -22.02 -1.76
N VAL A 367 21.20 -22.03 -3.05
CA VAL A 367 21.86 -20.87 -3.65
C VAL A 367 20.91 -19.67 -3.64
N HIS A 368 19.64 -19.89 -3.98
CA HIS A 368 18.65 -18.84 -3.91
C HIS A 368 18.57 -18.27 -2.48
N LEU A 369 18.47 -19.17 -1.50
CA LEU A 369 18.35 -18.74 -0.11
C LEU A 369 19.58 -17.95 0.33
N GLN A 370 20.76 -18.44 -0.04
CA GLN A 370 22.00 -17.76 0.35
C GLN A 370 22.14 -16.39 -0.28
N ARG A 371 21.65 -16.24 -1.51
CA ARG A 371 21.81 -14.96 -2.20
C ARG A 371 20.76 -13.94 -1.78
N TYR A 372 19.50 -14.37 -1.62
CA TYR A 372 18.40 -13.42 -1.52
C TYR A 372 17.66 -13.45 -0.20
N GLY A 373 17.86 -14.50 0.60
CA GLY A 373 17.11 -14.65 1.84
C GLY A 373 15.67 -15.03 1.56
N PHE A 374 14.85 -15.01 2.61
CA PHE A 374 13.44 -15.35 2.47
C PHE A 374 12.64 -14.74 3.62
N LEU A 375 11.65 -13.93 3.29
CA LEU A 375 10.70 -13.35 4.25
C LEU A 375 11.38 -12.70 5.44
N GLY A 376 12.38 -11.88 5.18
CA GLY A 376 13.10 -11.20 6.25
C GLY A 376 14.25 -11.97 6.85
N VAL A 377 14.45 -13.21 6.42
CA VAL A 377 15.62 -13.98 6.86
C VAL A 377 16.81 -13.59 5.98
N GLU A 378 17.89 -13.19 6.60
CA GLU A 378 19.08 -12.78 5.87
C GLU A 378 19.72 -13.95 5.13
N PRO A 379 20.33 -13.70 4.03
CA PRO A 379 21.12 -14.76 3.38
C PRO A 379 22.15 -15.35 4.33
N UNK A 380 22.16 -16.75 4.12
CA UNK A 380 23.17 -17.34 4.89
C UNK A 380 22.79 -17.74 6.30
N UNK A 381 21.74 -17.32 6.54
CA UNK A 381 21.30 -17.62 7.76
C UNK A 381 20.47 -18.84 7.65
N PRO A 382 20.54 -19.49 8.71
CA PRO A 382 19.65 -20.64 8.76
C PRO A 382 18.19 -20.18 8.79
N VAL A 383 17.34 -20.95 8.18
CA VAL A 383 15.93 -20.62 8.19
C VAL A 383 15.19 -21.50 9.17
N UNK A 384 14.72 -20.91 9.88
CA UNK A 384 14.13 -21.54 10.87
C UNK A 384 12.71 -21.19 11.01
N UNK A 385 12.24 -20.84 10.25
CA UNK A 385 11.09 -20.48 10.19
C UNK A 385 10.30 -21.60 10.03
N PRO A 386 9.24 -21.67 10.83
CA PRO A 386 8.27 -22.73 10.62
C PRO A 386 7.62 -22.64 9.25
N GLY A 387 7.33 -23.77 8.70
CA GLY A 387 6.72 -23.80 7.37
C GLY A 387 7.71 -23.86 6.23
N ILE A 388 8.99 -23.80 6.53
CA ILE A 388 10.03 -23.98 5.52
C ILE A 388 10.64 -25.36 5.70
N HIS A 389 10.58 -26.15 4.67
CA HIS A 389 10.95 -27.56 4.73
C HIS A 389 12.04 -27.87 3.73
N SER A 390 12.98 -28.69 4.13
CA SER A 390 14.02 -29.16 3.23
C SER A 390 13.56 -30.47 2.58
N ALA A 391 13.70 -30.53 1.29
CA ALA A 391 13.42 -31.76 0.54
C ALA A 391 14.69 -32.60 0.34
N ALA A 392 15.82 -32.14 0.83
CA ALA A 392 17.11 -32.78 0.56
C ALA A 392 17.51 -33.84 1.56
N GLY A 393 16.58 -34.30 2.37
CA GLY A 393 16.87 -35.36 3.34
C GLY A 393 17.52 -34.90 4.61
N GLU A 394 17.78 -33.63 4.75
CA GLU A 394 18.26 -33.12 6.02
C GLU A 394 17.13 -33.16 7.04
N PRO A 395 17.49 -33.21 8.32
CA PRO A 395 16.42 -33.22 9.33
C PRO A 395 15.53 -32.03 9.14
N SER A 396 14.30 -32.31 8.80
CA SER A 396 13.32 -31.25 8.68
C SER A 396 13.10 -30.66 10.06
N ARG A 397 13.13 -29.39 10.12
CA ARG A 397 12.94 -28.73 11.38
C ARG A 397 11.48 -28.55 11.75
N THR A 398 10.61 -28.90 10.83
CA THR A 398 9.18 -28.85 11.08
C THR A 398 8.59 -30.12 10.53
N PRO A 399 7.48 -30.56 11.07
CA PRO A 399 6.82 -31.74 10.52
C PRO A 399 6.54 -31.52 9.05
N SER A 400 6.84 -32.53 8.30
CA SER A 400 6.69 -32.42 6.86
C SER A 400 5.21 -32.24 6.49
N THR A 401 4.98 -31.30 5.64
CA THR A 401 3.68 -31.19 5.00
C THR A 401 3.80 -31.58 3.54
N ARG A 402 4.75 -32.46 3.26
CA ARG A 402 4.97 -32.89 1.89
C ARG A 402 3.65 -33.34 1.26
N GLY A 403 3.44 -32.87 0.07
CA GLY A 403 2.31 -33.32 -0.71
C GLY A 403 0.98 -32.74 -0.30
N ARG A 404 0.94 -31.72 0.49
CA ARG A 404 -0.32 -31.10 0.87
C ARG A 404 -0.51 -29.75 0.24
#